data_0366e999ef33c23e94ef4abaccc584b7
#
_entry.id   0366e999ef33c23e94ef4abaccc584b7
#
_cell.length_a   1.000
_cell.length_b   1.000
_cell.length_c   1.000
_cell.angle_alpha   90.00
_cell.angle_beta   90.00
_cell.angle_gamma   90.00
#
_symmetry.space_group_name_H-M   'P 1'
#
loop_
_entity.id
_entity.type
_entity.pdbx_description
1 polymer ?
#
loop_
_entity_poly.entity_id
_entity_poly.type
_entity_poly.pdbx_seq_one_letter_code
_entity_poly.pdbx_strand_id
1 'polypeptide(L)'
;LVKENKEYKISWASSMIFPELRSTDKVRVSTLSAKRGEILDRNGEKLAENGSISSVGIVPGKLGENKETNINKISELTGVSTDYINKQISASYVKDDTFVPIKKVSADNTELKDKLLEIPGIKITSVDARVYPLGEEAAHLIGYVQAISAEELKQKEGKGYNSSSIIGKAGLEQAYEDTLRGIDGTEIYIADENGNK
;
A
#
# COMPACT_ATOMS: atom_id res chain seq x y z
N LEU A 1 -35.08 -21.78 -22.92
CA LEU A 1 -36.08 -22.71 -22.37
C LEU A 1 -35.92 -24.07 -23.04
N VAL A 2 -35.85 -25.13 -22.26
CA VAL A 2 -35.80 -26.53 -22.72
C VAL A 2 -37.08 -27.22 -22.27
N LYS A 3 -37.71 -28.02 -23.17
CA LYS A 3 -38.91 -28.76 -22.83
C LYS A 3 -38.51 -30.16 -22.35
N GLU A 4 -38.72 -30.43 -21.06
CA GLU A 4 -38.56 -31.75 -20.46
C GLU A 4 -39.89 -32.23 -19.86
N ASN A 5 -40.28 -33.47 -20.16
CA ASN A 5 -41.49 -34.09 -19.64
C ASN A 5 -42.77 -33.26 -19.80
N LYS A 6 -42.92 -32.56 -20.93
CA LYS A 6 -44.02 -31.62 -21.25
C LYS A 6 -43.99 -30.30 -20.47
N GLU A 7 -43.01 -30.06 -19.64
CA GLU A 7 -42.80 -28.81 -18.91
C GLU A 7 -41.64 -28.01 -19.53
N TYR A 8 -41.73 -26.66 -19.50
CA TYR A 8 -40.64 -25.78 -19.92
C TYR A 8 -39.77 -25.44 -18.74
N LYS A 9 -38.48 -25.75 -18.85
CA LYS A 9 -37.48 -25.43 -17.86
C LYS A 9 -36.43 -24.43 -18.40
N ILE A 10 -35.85 -23.66 -17.54
CA ILE A 10 -34.74 -22.78 -17.89
C ILE A 10 -33.47 -23.64 -17.98
N SER A 11 -32.85 -23.69 -19.17
CA SER A 11 -31.51 -24.23 -19.31
C SER A 11 -30.55 -23.20 -18.76
N TRP A 12 -30.03 -23.44 -17.54
CA TRP A 12 -29.12 -22.53 -16.90
C TRP A 12 -27.78 -22.46 -17.65
N ALA A 13 -27.32 -21.21 -17.89
CA ALA A 13 -26.00 -20.93 -18.38
C ALA A 13 -25.53 -19.64 -17.72
N SER A 14 -24.22 -19.54 -17.40
CA SER A 14 -23.62 -18.33 -16.77
C SER A 14 -23.83 -17.07 -17.64
N SER A 15 -23.92 -17.21 -18.95
CA SER A 15 -24.24 -16.13 -19.89
C SER A 15 -25.63 -15.51 -19.70
N MET A 16 -26.51 -16.13 -18.91
CA MET A 16 -27.80 -15.53 -18.54
C MET A 16 -27.67 -14.39 -17.54
N ILE A 17 -26.62 -14.39 -16.72
CA ILE A 17 -26.29 -13.29 -15.79
C ILE A 17 -25.25 -12.39 -16.42
N PHE A 18 -24.24 -12.98 -17.05
CA PHE A 18 -23.14 -12.26 -17.69
C PHE A 18 -23.10 -12.65 -19.18
N PRO A 19 -23.80 -11.91 -20.05
CA PRO A 19 -23.91 -12.27 -21.49
C PRO A 19 -22.57 -12.36 -22.21
N GLU A 20 -21.56 -11.58 -21.74
CA GLU A 20 -20.23 -11.50 -22.32
C GLU A 20 -19.27 -12.58 -21.79
N LEU A 21 -19.67 -13.38 -20.79
CA LEU A 21 -18.83 -14.39 -20.16
C LEU A 21 -18.64 -15.59 -21.12
N ARG A 22 -17.41 -15.77 -21.57
CA ARG A 22 -16.99 -16.92 -22.40
C ARG A 22 -16.71 -18.14 -21.51
N SER A 23 -16.61 -19.31 -22.10
CA SER A 23 -16.37 -20.57 -21.36
C SER A 23 -15.03 -20.62 -20.61
N THR A 24 -14.03 -19.84 -21.07
CA THR A 24 -12.69 -19.73 -20.46
C THR A 24 -12.58 -18.61 -19.45
N ASP A 25 -13.53 -17.66 -19.47
CA ASP A 25 -13.51 -16.48 -18.63
C ASP A 25 -13.95 -16.79 -17.19
N LYS A 26 -13.55 -15.95 -16.26
CA LYS A 26 -13.92 -16.05 -14.84
C LYS A 26 -14.47 -14.74 -14.33
N VAL A 27 -15.54 -14.81 -13.58
CA VAL A 27 -16.01 -13.67 -12.81
C VAL A 27 -15.06 -13.46 -11.63
N ARG A 28 -14.52 -12.26 -11.50
CA ARG A 28 -13.60 -11.84 -10.44
C ARG A 28 -14.23 -10.74 -9.62
N VAL A 29 -13.80 -10.69 -8.39
CA VAL A 29 -14.17 -9.65 -7.42
C VAL A 29 -12.90 -8.98 -6.95
N SER A 30 -12.85 -7.66 -7.01
CA SER A 30 -11.77 -6.87 -6.41
C SER A 30 -12.33 -5.83 -5.45
N THR A 31 -11.57 -5.56 -4.39
CA THR A 31 -11.89 -4.50 -3.43
C THR A 31 -11.35 -3.18 -3.96
N LEU A 32 -12.20 -2.17 -4.01
CA LEU A 32 -11.82 -0.79 -4.26
C LEU A 32 -11.64 -0.11 -2.91
N SER A 33 -10.39 0.03 -2.47
CA SER A 33 -10.09 0.63 -1.18
C SER A 33 -10.57 2.07 -1.11
N ALA A 34 -11.30 2.39 -0.05
CA ALA A 34 -11.73 3.76 0.22
C ALA A 34 -10.52 4.64 0.54
N LYS A 35 -10.58 5.90 0.13
CA LYS A 35 -9.61 6.91 0.57
C LYS A 35 -9.96 7.33 1.98
N ARG A 36 -8.98 7.32 2.87
CA ARG A 36 -9.15 7.82 4.25
C ARG A 36 -9.47 9.29 4.23
N GLY A 37 -10.46 9.73 5.03
CA GLY A 37 -10.84 11.14 5.17
C GLY A 37 -9.69 11.99 5.68
N GLU A 38 -9.65 13.27 5.32
CA GLU A 38 -8.68 14.24 5.81
C GLU A 38 -9.08 14.74 7.20
N ILE A 39 -8.11 15.15 8.01
CA ILE A 39 -8.33 15.88 9.26
C ILE A 39 -7.95 17.34 9.00
N LEU A 40 -8.89 18.23 9.21
CA LEU A 40 -8.71 19.66 8.98
C LEU A 40 -8.84 20.42 10.31
N ASP A 41 -8.19 21.56 10.39
CA ASP A 41 -8.43 22.52 11.47
C ASP A 41 -9.71 23.33 11.20
N ARG A 42 -10.04 24.26 12.10
CA ARG A 42 -11.23 25.15 12.00
C ARG A 42 -11.20 26.10 10.81
N ASN A 43 -10.02 26.33 10.22
CA ASN A 43 -9.83 27.21 9.08
C ASN A 43 -9.79 26.43 7.75
N GLY A 44 -9.86 25.08 7.82
CA GLY A 44 -9.76 24.19 6.66
C GLY A 44 -8.33 23.81 6.30
N GLU A 45 -7.33 24.15 7.14
CA GLU A 45 -5.95 23.76 6.93
C GLU A 45 -5.76 22.26 7.27
N LYS A 46 -4.94 21.60 6.50
CA LYS A 46 -4.75 20.15 6.60
C LYS A 46 -3.85 19.78 7.77
N LEU A 47 -4.38 18.99 8.67
CA LEU A 47 -3.66 18.40 9.80
C LEU A 47 -3.21 16.97 9.48
N ALA A 48 -4.02 16.24 8.70
CA ALA A 48 -3.67 14.93 8.15
C ALA A 48 -4.34 14.73 6.79
N GLU A 49 -3.59 14.31 5.81
CA GLU A 49 -4.07 14.09 4.44
C GLU A 49 -3.50 12.82 3.80
N ASN A 50 -4.12 12.40 2.69
CA ASN A 50 -3.54 11.38 1.83
C ASN A 50 -2.58 12.06 0.86
N GLY A 51 -1.35 11.64 0.87
CA GLY A 51 -0.30 12.18 0.03
C GLY A 51 0.64 11.09 -0.45
N SER A 52 1.84 11.46 -0.81
CA SER A 52 2.90 10.54 -1.17
C SER A 52 4.18 10.87 -0.43
N ILE A 53 4.95 9.84 -0.14
CA ILE A 53 6.29 9.95 0.42
C ILE A 53 7.28 9.22 -0.49
N SER A 54 8.54 9.58 -0.39
CA SER A 54 9.61 8.92 -1.12
C SER A 54 10.10 7.69 -0.34
N SER A 55 9.99 6.51 -0.94
CA SER A 55 10.62 5.28 -0.43
C SER A 55 12.00 5.15 -1.04
N VAL A 56 13.02 5.36 -0.23
CA VAL A 56 14.41 5.15 -0.60
C VAL A 56 14.73 3.68 -0.39
N GLY A 57 15.26 3.04 -1.42
CA GLY A 57 15.64 1.64 -1.34
C GLY A 57 16.88 1.34 -2.20
N ILE A 58 17.36 0.13 -2.03
CA ILE A 58 18.57 -0.39 -2.68
C ILE A 58 18.17 -1.48 -3.67
N VAL A 59 18.84 -1.50 -4.82
CA VAL A 59 18.82 -2.61 -5.79
C VAL A 59 20.21 -3.28 -5.70
N PRO A 60 20.33 -4.44 -5.02
CA PRO A 60 21.64 -5.01 -4.63
C PRO A 60 22.61 -5.22 -5.78
N GLY A 61 22.13 -5.70 -6.94
CA GLY A 61 22.95 -5.92 -8.13
C GLY A 61 23.49 -4.65 -8.78
N LYS A 62 22.98 -3.47 -8.39
CA LYS A 62 23.42 -2.16 -8.92
C LYS A 62 24.33 -1.39 -7.96
N LEU A 63 24.66 -1.93 -6.79
CA LEU A 63 25.57 -1.29 -5.82
C LEU A 63 27.03 -1.16 -6.35
N GLY A 64 27.38 -1.88 -7.41
CA GLY A 64 28.74 -1.85 -7.98
C GLY A 64 29.78 -2.57 -7.13
N GLU A 65 31.05 -2.39 -7.45
CA GLU A 65 32.17 -3.08 -6.78
C GLU A 65 32.43 -2.58 -5.36
N ASN A 66 32.12 -1.31 -5.08
CA ASN A 66 32.37 -0.66 -3.77
C ASN A 66 31.17 -0.77 -2.83
N LYS A 67 30.56 -1.97 -2.72
CA LYS A 67 29.32 -2.19 -1.96
C LYS A 67 29.41 -1.65 -0.52
N GLU A 68 30.45 -1.98 0.22
CA GLU A 68 30.61 -1.56 1.61
C GLU A 68 30.69 -0.03 1.76
N THR A 69 31.47 0.63 0.89
CA THR A 69 31.58 2.09 0.89
C THR A 69 30.23 2.75 0.60
N ASN A 70 29.49 2.20 -0.35
CA ASN A 70 28.18 2.72 -0.72
C ASN A 70 27.15 2.51 0.40
N ILE A 71 27.16 1.35 1.07
CA ILE A 71 26.31 1.07 2.23
C ILE A 71 26.62 2.03 3.39
N ASN A 72 27.89 2.32 3.65
CA ASN A 72 28.30 3.28 4.68
C ASN A 72 27.79 4.69 4.39
N LYS A 73 27.90 5.15 3.14
CA LYS A 73 27.34 6.44 2.71
C LYS A 73 25.81 6.49 2.85
N ILE A 74 25.13 5.41 2.46
CA ILE A 74 23.66 5.30 2.64
C ILE A 74 23.31 5.37 4.13
N SER A 75 24.02 4.65 4.97
CA SER A 75 23.84 4.67 6.44
C SER A 75 24.00 6.07 7.00
N GLU A 76 25.06 6.78 6.62
CA GLU A 76 25.33 8.15 7.06
C GLU A 76 24.24 9.13 6.65
N LEU A 77 23.83 9.10 5.38
CA LEU A 77 22.80 9.98 4.84
C LEU A 77 21.39 9.67 5.39
N THR A 78 21.10 8.40 5.59
CA THR A 78 19.75 7.97 6.01
C THR A 78 19.60 7.85 7.52
N GLY A 79 20.71 7.73 8.29
CA GLY A 79 20.69 7.40 9.71
C GLY A 79 20.27 5.96 10.00
N VAL A 80 20.21 5.09 8.98
CA VAL A 80 19.90 3.66 9.14
C VAL A 80 21.20 2.89 9.30
N SER A 81 21.28 2.01 10.31
CA SER A 81 22.51 1.26 10.56
C SER A 81 22.90 0.33 9.40
N THR A 82 24.20 0.20 9.18
CA THR A 82 24.77 -0.70 8.16
C THR A 82 24.33 -2.16 8.36
N ASP A 83 24.23 -2.60 9.63
CA ASP A 83 23.76 -3.95 9.96
C ASP A 83 22.32 -4.20 9.51
N TYR A 84 21.44 -3.21 9.71
CA TYR A 84 20.07 -3.30 9.25
C TYR A 84 20.01 -3.35 7.72
N ILE A 85 20.75 -2.47 7.03
CA ILE A 85 20.82 -2.45 5.56
C ILE A 85 21.31 -3.81 5.05
N ASN A 86 22.42 -4.33 5.59
CA ASN A 86 22.97 -5.61 5.20
C ASN A 86 21.99 -6.76 5.43
N LYS A 87 21.28 -6.77 6.56
CA LYS A 87 20.27 -7.77 6.86
C LYS A 87 19.12 -7.74 5.85
N GLN A 88 18.68 -6.55 5.45
CA GLN A 88 17.59 -6.41 4.47
C GLN A 88 18.00 -6.89 3.07
N ILE A 89 19.15 -6.51 2.58
CA ILE A 89 19.63 -6.89 1.24
C ILE A 89 20.07 -8.34 1.14
N SER A 90 20.39 -9.00 2.29
CA SER A 90 20.80 -10.41 2.34
C SER A 90 19.64 -11.37 2.61
N ALA A 91 18.40 -10.89 2.68
CA ALA A 91 17.25 -11.74 2.91
C ALA A 91 17.05 -12.73 1.75
N SER A 92 16.62 -13.95 2.05
CA SER A 92 16.57 -15.08 1.09
C SER A 92 15.69 -14.85 -0.14
N TYR A 93 14.72 -13.94 -0.06
CA TYR A 93 13.83 -13.56 -1.16
C TYR A 93 14.38 -12.44 -2.04
N VAL A 94 15.49 -11.79 -1.63
CA VAL A 94 16.10 -10.66 -2.35
C VAL A 94 16.99 -11.19 -3.46
N LYS A 95 16.75 -10.72 -4.67
CA LYS A 95 17.56 -10.96 -5.85
C LYS A 95 18.28 -9.68 -6.27
N ASP A 96 19.21 -9.78 -7.20
CA ASP A 96 20.03 -8.64 -7.67
C ASP A 96 19.20 -7.45 -8.20
N ASP A 97 18.05 -7.70 -8.79
CA ASP A 97 17.13 -6.71 -9.33
C ASP A 97 16.01 -6.28 -8.37
N THR A 98 15.95 -6.90 -7.18
CA THR A 98 14.91 -6.61 -6.19
C THR A 98 15.09 -5.21 -5.60
N PHE A 99 14.01 -4.43 -5.58
CA PHE A 99 13.97 -3.18 -4.82
C PHE A 99 13.78 -3.47 -3.33
N VAL A 100 14.78 -3.15 -2.52
CA VAL A 100 14.76 -3.33 -1.07
C VAL A 100 14.55 -1.99 -0.39
N PRO A 101 13.36 -1.67 0.15
CA PRO A 101 13.11 -0.40 0.80
C PRO A 101 13.88 -0.30 2.13
N ILE A 102 14.57 0.82 2.34
CA ILE A 102 15.40 1.07 3.52
C ILE A 102 14.81 2.16 4.41
N LYS A 103 14.39 3.27 3.82
CA LYS A 103 13.84 4.41 4.57
C LYS A 103 12.77 5.13 3.77
N LYS A 104 11.77 5.64 4.47
CA LYS A 104 10.80 6.57 3.93
C LYS A 104 11.23 7.99 4.30
N VAL A 105 11.18 8.90 3.33
CA VAL A 105 11.53 10.31 3.51
C VAL A 105 10.44 11.20 2.92
N SER A 106 10.31 12.42 3.43
CA SER A 106 9.35 13.38 2.87
C SER A 106 9.57 13.57 1.37
N ALA A 107 8.48 13.75 0.63
CA ALA A 107 8.55 14.06 -0.81
C ALA A 107 9.32 15.36 -1.08
N ASP A 108 9.29 16.30 -0.15
CA ASP A 108 9.91 17.64 -0.28
C ASP A 108 11.41 17.65 0.07
N ASN A 109 11.95 16.59 0.64
CA ASN A 109 13.37 16.52 0.99
C ASN A 109 14.23 16.22 -0.25
N THR A 110 14.30 17.20 -1.16
CA THR A 110 15.02 17.08 -2.44
C THR A 110 16.53 16.95 -2.22
N GLU A 111 17.11 17.71 -1.30
CA GLU A 111 18.55 17.69 -1.03
C GLU A 111 19.05 16.29 -0.64
N LEU A 112 18.36 15.62 0.28
CA LEU A 112 18.71 14.26 0.67
C LEU A 112 18.52 13.28 -0.48
N LYS A 113 17.45 13.43 -1.25
CA LYS A 113 17.18 12.54 -2.39
C LYS A 113 18.26 12.68 -3.48
N ASP A 114 18.68 13.88 -3.79
CA ASP A 114 19.72 14.13 -4.78
C ASP A 114 21.06 13.51 -4.37
N LYS A 115 21.48 13.71 -3.11
CA LYS A 115 22.68 13.07 -2.55
C LYS A 115 22.61 11.54 -2.57
N LEU A 116 21.44 10.98 -2.30
CA LEU A 116 21.24 9.54 -2.33
C LEU A 116 21.28 8.97 -3.77
N LEU A 117 20.73 9.69 -4.74
CA LEU A 117 20.72 9.25 -6.15
C LEU A 117 22.10 9.23 -6.79
N GLU A 118 23.10 9.95 -6.22
CA GLU A 118 24.50 9.86 -6.65
C GLU A 118 25.15 8.51 -6.28
N ILE A 119 24.54 7.75 -5.36
CA ILE A 119 25.09 6.46 -4.92
C ILE A 119 24.56 5.34 -5.83
N PRO A 120 25.45 4.54 -6.45
CA PRO A 120 25.04 3.41 -7.28
C PRO A 120 24.14 2.45 -6.51
N GLY A 121 23.08 1.97 -7.19
CA GLY A 121 22.13 1.02 -6.61
C GLY A 121 21.01 1.64 -5.80
N ILE A 122 21.02 2.94 -5.54
CA ILE A 122 19.87 3.62 -4.96
C ILE A 122 18.75 3.76 -5.99
N LYS A 123 17.55 3.48 -5.55
CA LYS A 123 16.31 3.76 -6.27
C LYS A 123 15.32 4.42 -5.31
N ILE A 124 14.67 5.48 -5.79
CA ILE A 124 13.64 6.17 -5.04
C ILE A 124 12.31 5.99 -5.78
N THR A 125 11.29 5.55 -5.06
CA THR A 125 9.94 5.36 -5.59
C THR A 125 8.96 6.18 -4.77
N SER A 126 7.94 6.76 -5.42
CA SER A 126 6.82 7.37 -4.72
C SER A 126 5.89 6.27 -4.20
N VAL A 127 5.46 6.39 -2.96
CA VAL A 127 4.48 5.50 -2.35
C VAL A 127 3.39 6.33 -1.67
N ASP A 128 2.16 5.89 -1.81
CA ASP A 128 1.04 6.53 -1.12
C ASP A 128 1.22 6.41 0.40
N ALA A 129 0.97 7.50 1.10
CA ALA A 129 1.11 7.55 2.54
C ALA A 129 0.16 8.58 3.16
N ARG A 130 -0.09 8.40 4.45
CA ARG A 130 -0.69 9.45 5.27
C ARG A 130 0.38 10.49 5.59
N VAL A 131 0.08 11.75 5.32
CA VAL A 131 0.98 12.89 5.53
C VAL A 131 0.42 13.77 6.63
N TYR A 132 1.30 14.24 7.49
CA TYR A 132 0.99 15.11 8.63
C TYR A 132 1.79 16.41 8.49
N PRO A 133 1.22 17.47 7.90
CA PRO A 133 1.95 18.71 7.57
C PRO A 133 2.63 19.39 8.76
N LEU A 134 2.03 19.30 9.95
CA LEU A 134 2.60 19.86 11.18
C LEU A 134 3.65 18.95 11.87
N GLY A 135 3.89 17.76 11.34
CA GLY A 135 4.91 16.85 11.84
C GLY A 135 4.81 16.57 13.35
N GLU A 136 5.92 16.74 14.06
CA GLU A 136 6.02 16.44 15.49
C GLU A 136 5.20 17.41 16.38
N GLU A 137 4.99 18.64 15.94
CA GLU A 137 4.29 19.68 16.71
C GLU A 137 2.85 19.28 17.07
N ALA A 138 2.17 18.57 16.18
CA ALA A 138 0.79 18.14 16.37
C ALA A 138 0.65 16.61 16.57
N ALA A 139 1.73 15.87 16.65
CA ALA A 139 1.73 14.41 16.66
C ALA A 139 0.90 13.81 17.80
N HIS A 140 0.95 14.38 19.01
CA HIS A 140 0.18 13.89 20.15
C HIS A 140 -1.33 14.08 19.99
N LEU A 141 -1.76 15.16 19.34
CA LEU A 141 -3.17 15.44 19.09
C LEU A 141 -3.68 14.60 17.92
N ILE A 142 -2.99 14.63 16.81
CA ILE A 142 -3.45 14.00 15.56
C ILE A 142 -3.26 12.49 15.61
N GLY A 143 -2.17 12.03 16.21
CA GLY A 143 -1.79 10.63 16.21
C GLY A 143 -1.20 10.18 14.87
N TYR A 144 -1.34 8.90 14.60
CA TYR A 144 -0.79 8.29 13.39
C TYR A 144 -1.58 7.06 12.96
N VAL A 145 -1.38 6.65 11.73
CA VAL A 145 -1.94 5.41 11.16
C VAL A 145 -0.85 4.35 10.97
N GLN A 146 -1.25 3.09 11.05
CA GLN A 146 -0.36 1.94 10.80
C GLN A 146 -1.17 0.76 10.24
N ALA A 147 -0.48 -0.19 9.62
CA ALA A 147 -1.10 -1.43 9.20
C ALA A 147 -1.75 -2.15 10.39
N ILE A 148 -2.94 -2.71 10.16
CA ILE A 148 -3.67 -3.46 11.16
C ILE A 148 -2.87 -4.70 11.58
N SER A 149 -2.79 -4.97 12.87
CA SER A 149 -2.20 -6.21 13.38
C SER A 149 -3.18 -7.39 13.25
N ALA A 150 -2.67 -8.61 13.34
CA ALA A 150 -3.50 -9.80 13.29
C ALA A 150 -4.52 -9.86 14.45
N GLU A 151 -4.14 -9.34 15.62
CA GLU A 151 -5.02 -9.27 16.79
C GLU A 151 -6.15 -8.25 16.60
N GLU A 152 -5.83 -7.07 16.10
CA GLU A 152 -6.82 -6.02 15.80
C GLU A 152 -7.76 -6.45 14.68
N LEU A 153 -7.24 -7.13 13.66
CA LEU A 153 -8.06 -7.66 12.58
C LEU A 153 -9.09 -8.65 13.12
N LYS A 154 -8.69 -9.53 14.04
CA LYS A 154 -9.58 -10.47 14.70
C LYS A 154 -10.64 -9.78 15.55
N GLN A 155 -10.27 -8.72 16.28
CA GLN A 155 -11.23 -7.92 17.07
C GLN A 155 -12.22 -7.12 16.20
N LYS A 156 -11.82 -6.80 14.98
CA LYS A 156 -12.61 -6.03 14.01
C LYS A 156 -13.24 -6.91 12.92
N GLU A 157 -13.35 -8.22 13.15
CA GLU A 157 -14.00 -9.16 12.25
C GLU A 157 -15.44 -8.74 11.92
N GLY A 158 -15.83 -8.85 10.65
CA GLY A 158 -17.14 -8.41 10.17
C GLY A 158 -17.31 -6.90 9.99
N LYS A 159 -16.32 -6.09 10.37
CA LYS A 159 -16.36 -4.63 10.19
C LYS A 159 -15.72 -4.14 8.88
N GLY A 160 -15.46 -5.03 7.92
CA GLY A 160 -14.90 -4.69 6.61
C GLY A 160 -13.40 -4.36 6.62
N TYR A 161 -12.64 -4.82 7.61
CA TYR A 161 -11.18 -4.75 7.62
C TYR A 161 -10.59 -6.01 6.98
N ASN A 162 -9.42 -5.86 6.37
CA ASN A 162 -8.62 -6.94 5.81
C ASN A 162 -7.15 -6.76 6.21
N SER A 163 -6.30 -7.72 5.87
CA SER A 163 -4.87 -7.72 6.27
C SER A 163 -4.05 -6.55 5.70
N SER A 164 -4.54 -5.84 4.70
CA SER A 164 -3.90 -4.65 4.11
C SER A 164 -4.47 -3.34 4.65
N SER A 165 -5.48 -3.40 5.52
CA SER A 165 -6.10 -2.19 6.07
C SER A 165 -5.13 -1.40 6.94
N ILE A 166 -5.24 -0.07 6.85
CA ILE A 166 -4.52 0.89 7.68
C ILE A 166 -5.49 1.46 8.69
N ILE A 167 -5.11 1.49 9.96
CA ILE A 167 -5.95 1.99 11.06
C ILE A 167 -5.26 3.07 11.87
N GLY A 168 -6.04 3.97 12.47
CA GLY A 168 -5.56 4.94 13.45
C GLY A 168 -5.11 4.26 14.73
N LYS A 169 -3.92 4.61 15.22
CA LYS A 169 -3.31 4.01 16.43
C LYS A 169 -3.33 4.93 17.62
N ALA A 170 -3.45 6.22 17.42
CA ALA A 170 -3.45 7.23 18.48
C ALA A 170 -4.21 8.50 18.03
N GLY A 171 -4.48 9.38 18.97
CA GLY A 171 -5.02 10.73 18.74
C GLY A 171 -6.35 10.74 17.98
N LEU A 172 -6.54 11.78 17.17
CA LEU A 172 -7.73 11.96 16.33
C LEU A 172 -7.86 10.84 15.29
N GLU A 173 -6.75 10.35 14.74
CA GLU A 173 -6.75 9.23 13.80
C GLU A 173 -7.43 7.99 14.40
N GLN A 174 -7.17 7.68 15.66
CA GLN A 174 -7.80 6.56 16.36
C GLN A 174 -9.23 6.89 16.80
N ALA A 175 -9.43 8.06 17.38
CA ALA A 175 -10.74 8.45 17.94
C ALA A 175 -11.83 8.53 16.87
N TYR A 176 -11.47 8.93 15.65
CA TYR A 176 -12.40 9.06 14.53
C TYR A 176 -12.19 7.99 13.45
N GLU A 177 -11.58 6.85 13.80
CA GLU A 177 -11.28 5.76 12.88
C GLU A 177 -12.48 5.36 12.02
N ASP A 178 -13.65 5.15 12.63
CA ASP A 178 -14.85 4.69 11.93
C ASP A 178 -15.38 5.72 10.92
N THR A 179 -15.12 7.01 11.15
CA THR A 179 -15.48 8.09 10.23
C THR A 179 -14.43 8.27 9.14
N LEU A 180 -13.15 8.24 9.52
CA LEU A 180 -12.05 8.57 8.63
C LEU A 180 -11.75 7.46 7.61
N ARG A 181 -11.91 6.18 7.98
CA ARG A 181 -11.49 5.08 7.10
C ARG A 181 -12.28 4.98 5.80
N GLY A 182 -13.53 5.48 5.77
CA GLY A 182 -14.44 5.27 4.66
C GLY A 182 -14.99 3.83 4.59
N ILE A 183 -15.64 3.49 3.48
CA ILE A 183 -16.20 2.17 3.22
C ILE A 183 -15.65 1.70 1.88
N ASP A 184 -14.99 0.55 1.88
CA ASP A 184 -14.43 -0.05 0.68
C ASP A 184 -15.56 -0.43 -0.30
N GLY A 185 -15.33 -0.14 -1.56
CA GLY A 185 -16.19 -0.57 -2.65
C GLY A 185 -15.84 -2.00 -3.11
N THR A 186 -16.72 -2.56 -3.93
CA THR A 186 -16.49 -3.85 -4.57
C THR A 186 -16.73 -3.71 -6.07
N GLU A 187 -15.76 -4.16 -6.85
CA GLU A 187 -15.86 -4.24 -8.29
C GLU A 187 -15.99 -5.71 -8.70
N ILE A 188 -17.00 -6.02 -9.50
CA ILE A 188 -17.20 -7.33 -10.11
C ILE A 188 -16.90 -7.19 -11.60
N TYR A 189 -16.00 -8.01 -12.12
CA TYR A 189 -15.60 -7.96 -13.52
C TYR A 189 -15.36 -9.35 -14.11
N ILE A 190 -15.42 -9.45 -15.44
CA ILE A 190 -15.04 -10.65 -16.17
C ILE A 190 -13.54 -10.55 -16.46
N ALA A 191 -12.80 -11.61 -16.17
CA ALA A 191 -11.39 -11.72 -16.52
C ALA A 191 -11.19 -12.89 -17.49
N ASP A 192 -10.35 -12.68 -18.51
CA ASP A 192 -9.92 -13.74 -19.42
C ASP A 192 -9.01 -14.77 -18.69
N GLU A 193 -8.54 -15.78 -19.42
CA GLU A 193 -7.64 -16.82 -18.91
C GLU A 193 -6.28 -16.27 -18.41
N ASN A 194 -5.85 -15.08 -18.88
CA ASN A 194 -4.63 -14.40 -18.48
C ASN A 194 -4.86 -13.43 -17.31
N GLY A 195 -6.11 -13.24 -16.89
CA GLY A 195 -6.48 -12.34 -15.80
C GLY A 195 -6.73 -10.88 -16.22
N ASN A 196 -6.77 -10.58 -17.52
CA ASN A 196 -7.11 -9.24 -18.02
C ASN A 196 -8.61 -9.00 -17.94
N LYS A 197 -9.01 -7.74 -17.66
CA LYS A 197 -10.42 -7.29 -17.71
C LYS A 197 -10.89 -7.15 -19.13
#